data_9445c1b0d4203c6adf8abf38c67d2586
#
_entry.id   9445c1b0d4203c6adf8abf38c67d2586
#
_cell.length_a   1.000
_cell.length_b   1.000
_cell.length_c   1.000
_cell.angle_alpha   90.00
_cell.angle_beta   90.00
_cell.angle_gamma   90.00
#
_symmetry.space_group_name_H-M   'P 1'
#
loop_
_entity.id
_entity.type
_entity.pdbx_description
1 polymer ?
#
loop_
_entity_poly.entity_id
_entity_poly.type
_entity_poly.pdbx_seq_one_letter_code
_entity_poly.pdbx_strand_id
1 'polypeptide(L)'
;MAASVRVAFLGGLGEIGRNCMVIEQDDKLLLIDCGLMFPDADMHGIDLVLPDFTWLRENADRVVACVATHGHEDHVGGLQYLLRDLSFPVYGSDVTLGLAKNRIEEAGLLGKTELIVVRDGERRMIGPFDVEFIPVTHSVPHAFAIAVHTPQGVILHSGDFKLDLTPVDGRRTDLARIGAIASNEGIRLLLCDSTNAEEHGHAPSETSISGVLRALFHEHRDRRIITA
;
A
#
# COMPACT_ATOMS: atom_id res chain seq x y z
N MET A 1 -26.71 -19.06 -1.33
CA MET A 1 -25.47 -19.06 -2.15
C MET A 1 -24.50 -18.14 -1.42
N ALA A 2 -23.24 -18.52 -1.24
CA ALA A 2 -22.25 -17.60 -0.68
C ALA A 2 -22.16 -16.36 -1.59
N ALA A 3 -22.12 -15.16 -0.98
CA ALA A 3 -21.96 -13.92 -1.73
C ALA A 3 -20.65 -14.00 -2.56
N SER A 4 -20.71 -13.63 -3.83
CA SER A 4 -19.52 -13.59 -4.68
C SER A 4 -18.65 -12.40 -4.27
N VAL A 5 -17.34 -12.61 -4.09
CA VAL A 5 -16.38 -11.54 -3.94
C VAL A 5 -15.86 -11.18 -5.33
N ARG A 6 -15.79 -9.89 -5.63
CA ARG A 6 -15.25 -9.35 -6.89
C ARG A 6 -14.05 -8.47 -6.61
N VAL A 7 -13.09 -8.47 -7.54
CA VAL A 7 -11.90 -7.62 -7.49
C VAL A 7 -11.85 -6.80 -8.76
N ALA A 8 -11.60 -5.50 -8.62
CA ALA A 8 -11.41 -4.58 -9.73
C ALA A 8 -10.13 -3.77 -9.53
N PHE A 9 -9.41 -3.50 -10.60
CA PHE A 9 -8.22 -2.66 -10.61
C PHE A 9 -8.55 -1.35 -11.33
N LEU A 10 -8.34 -0.24 -10.65
CA LEU A 10 -8.48 1.10 -11.22
C LEU A 10 -7.13 1.68 -11.64
N GLY A 11 -6.03 1.05 -11.23
CA GLY A 11 -4.65 1.32 -11.59
C GLY A 11 -3.70 0.31 -10.96
N GLY A 12 -2.42 0.35 -11.33
CA GLY A 12 -1.36 -0.48 -10.74
C GLY A 12 -1.25 -1.91 -11.31
N LEU A 13 -2.09 -2.29 -12.31
CA LEU A 13 -2.00 -3.60 -12.93
C LEU A 13 -1.26 -3.51 -14.27
N GLY A 14 -0.07 -4.14 -14.34
CA GLY A 14 0.77 -4.10 -15.54
C GLY A 14 1.47 -2.76 -15.77
N GLU A 15 1.56 -1.93 -14.74
CA GLU A 15 2.22 -0.63 -14.74
C GLU A 15 2.83 -0.35 -13.36
N ILE A 16 3.69 0.66 -13.25
CA ILE A 16 4.22 1.15 -11.98
C ILE A 16 3.51 2.45 -11.63
N GLY A 17 2.94 2.51 -10.43
CA GLY A 17 2.25 3.70 -9.91
C GLY A 17 0.72 3.61 -9.99
N ARG A 18 0.06 4.65 -9.50
CA ARG A 18 -1.40 4.80 -9.34
C ARG A 18 -2.12 3.56 -8.82
N ASN A 19 -1.49 2.88 -7.87
CA ASN A 19 -2.04 1.66 -7.27
C ASN A 19 -3.41 1.94 -6.64
N CYS A 20 -4.44 1.26 -7.13
CA CYS A 20 -5.79 1.38 -6.64
C CYS A 20 -6.59 0.13 -7.00
N MET A 21 -6.83 -0.69 -6.01
CA MET A 21 -7.62 -1.91 -6.14
C MET A 21 -8.89 -1.80 -5.30
N VAL A 22 -9.96 -2.42 -5.76
CA VAL A 22 -11.24 -2.49 -5.04
C VAL A 22 -11.65 -3.93 -4.86
N ILE A 23 -12.04 -4.29 -3.64
CA ILE A 23 -12.71 -5.55 -3.33
C ILE A 23 -14.17 -5.25 -3.06
N GLU A 24 -15.06 -5.95 -3.74
CA GLU A 24 -16.51 -5.89 -3.54
C GLU A 24 -17.00 -7.15 -2.85
N GLN A 25 -17.70 -6.98 -1.73
CA GLN A 25 -18.38 -8.03 -0.98
C GLN A 25 -19.65 -7.46 -0.33
N ASP A 26 -20.76 -8.19 -0.39
CA ASP A 26 -22.04 -7.80 0.24
C ASP A 26 -22.50 -6.39 -0.13
N ASP A 27 -22.35 -6.03 -1.41
CA ASP A 27 -22.68 -4.72 -1.97
C ASP A 27 -21.87 -3.54 -1.36
N LYS A 28 -20.73 -3.84 -0.73
CA LYS A 28 -19.79 -2.85 -0.19
C LYS A 28 -18.46 -2.93 -0.90
N LEU A 29 -17.74 -1.81 -0.90
CA LEU A 29 -16.47 -1.62 -1.57
C LEU A 29 -15.39 -1.28 -0.54
N LEU A 30 -14.30 -2.05 -0.55
CA LEU A 30 -13.07 -1.78 0.18
C LEU A 30 -11.97 -1.43 -0.82
N LEU A 31 -11.36 -0.27 -0.68
CA LEU A 31 -10.18 0.09 -1.46
C LEU A 31 -8.93 -0.46 -0.78
N ILE A 32 -7.99 -0.98 -1.58
CA ILE A 32 -6.60 -1.20 -1.17
C ILE A 32 -5.76 -0.26 -1.99
N ASP A 33 -5.13 0.70 -1.30
CA ASP A 33 -4.40 1.83 -1.82
C ASP A 33 -5.26 2.79 -2.68
N CYS A 34 -4.76 4.00 -2.83
CA CYS A 34 -5.27 5.04 -3.70
C CYS A 34 -4.10 5.95 -4.09
N GLY A 35 -3.30 5.48 -5.02
CA GLY A 35 -2.06 6.10 -5.42
C GLY A 35 -2.19 7.07 -6.59
N LEU A 36 -1.09 7.73 -6.90
CA LEU A 36 -0.87 8.49 -8.13
C LEU A 36 0.33 7.92 -8.89
N MET A 37 0.50 8.36 -10.12
CA MET A 37 1.68 8.08 -10.94
C MET A 37 2.27 9.40 -11.43
N PHE A 38 3.59 9.50 -11.48
CA PHE A 38 4.26 10.60 -12.18
C PHE A 38 4.22 10.33 -13.69
N PRO A 39 4.04 11.38 -14.51
CA PRO A 39 3.93 11.21 -15.96
C PRO A 39 5.26 10.77 -16.57
N ASP A 40 5.18 10.00 -17.64
CA ASP A 40 6.32 9.68 -18.48
C ASP A 40 6.84 10.91 -19.23
N ALA A 41 8.08 10.83 -19.72
CA ALA A 41 8.76 11.96 -20.37
C ALA A 41 8.06 12.51 -21.64
N ASP A 42 7.20 11.73 -22.26
CA ASP A 42 6.39 12.09 -23.44
C ASP A 42 5.02 12.70 -23.08
N MET A 43 4.61 12.67 -21.82
CA MET A 43 3.38 13.27 -21.32
C MET A 43 3.56 14.77 -21.04
N HIS A 44 3.85 15.58 -22.07
CA HIS A 44 4.13 17.00 -21.90
C HIS A 44 2.94 17.78 -21.32
N GLY A 45 3.18 18.56 -20.25
CA GLY A 45 2.18 19.40 -19.60
C GLY A 45 1.26 18.65 -18.63
N ILE A 46 1.56 17.38 -18.33
CA ILE A 46 0.90 16.59 -17.29
C ILE A 46 1.79 16.61 -16.05
N ASP A 47 1.24 16.99 -14.91
CA ASP A 47 1.97 17.01 -13.63
C ASP A 47 1.88 15.68 -12.87
N LEU A 48 0.74 14.99 -13.01
CA LEU A 48 0.49 13.67 -12.36
C LEU A 48 -0.66 12.94 -13.06
N VAL A 49 -0.67 11.61 -12.88
CA VAL A 49 -1.70 10.73 -13.41
C VAL A 49 -2.42 10.04 -12.26
N LEU A 50 -3.75 10.00 -12.31
CA LEU A 50 -4.61 9.40 -11.30
C LEU A 50 -5.34 8.18 -11.86
N PRO A 51 -5.77 7.24 -11.01
CA PRO A 51 -6.78 6.27 -11.40
C PRO A 51 -8.06 6.96 -11.87
N ASP A 52 -8.83 6.29 -12.73
CA ASP A 52 -10.17 6.78 -13.07
C ASP A 52 -11.14 6.48 -11.91
N PHE A 53 -11.50 7.53 -11.19
CA PHE A 53 -12.41 7.45 -10.04
C PHE A 53 -13.90 7.51 -10.42
N THR A 54 -14.26 7.55 -11.70
CA THR A 54 -15.65 7.71 -12.14
C THR A 54 -16.55 6.63 -11.52
N TRP A 55 -16.14 5.37 -11.61
CA TRP A 55 -16.91 4.26 -11.04
C TRP A 55 -17.05 4.36 -9.50
N LEU A 56 -16.04 4.83 -8.78
CA LEU A 56 -16.13 5.04 -7.33
C LEU A 56 -17.09 6.18 -6.99
N ARG A 57 -17.12 7.26 -7.78
CA ARG A 57 -18.07 8.37 -7.60
C ARG A 57 -19.50 7.91 -7.77
N GLU A 58 -19.77 7.08 -8.78
CA GLU A 58 -21.09 6.49 -9.05
C GLU A 58 -21.54 5.51 -7.96
N ASN A 59 -20.61 4.99 -7.15
CA ASN A 59 -20.85 4.00 -6.09
C ASN A 59 -20.39 4.52 -4.71
N ALA A 60 -20.39 5.83 -4.49
CA ALA A 60 -19.81 6.46 -3.31
C ALA A 60 -20.43 5.97 -1.97
N ASP A 61 -21.71 5.65 -1.94
CA ASP A 61 -22.46 5.13 -0.79
C ASP A 61 -22.09 3.68 -0.41
N ARG A 62 -21.42 3.00 -1.30
CA ARG A 62 -20.94 1.62 -1.11
C ARG A 62 -19.52 1.55 -0.56
N VAL A 63 -18.72 2.63 -0.72
CA VAL A 63 -17.34 2.68 -0.24
C VAL A 63 -17.31 2.75 1.27
N VAL A 64 -16.73 1.73 1.92
CA VAL A 64 -16.66 1.64 3.40
C VAL A 64 -15.35 2.16 3.95
N ALA A 65 -14.25 1.99 3.23
CA ALA A 65 -12.92 2.42 3.67
C ALA A 65 -11.88 2.32 2.54
N CYS A 66 -10.72 2.95 2.79
CA CYS A 66 -9.47 2.62 2.12
C CYS A 66 -8.49 2.02 3.14
N VAL A 67 -7.80 0.97 2.74
CA VAL A 67 -6.69 0.35 3.49
C VAL A 67 -5.40 0.66 2.75
N ALA A 68 -4.50 1.40 3.37
CA ALA A 68 -3.21 1.76 2.79
C ALA A 68 -2.13 0.77 3.19
N THR A 69 -1.45 0.19 2.21
CA THR A 69 -0.35 -0.77 2.42
C THR A 69 0.88 -0.07 3.00
N HIS A 70 1.25 1.07 2.44
CA HIS A 70 2.40 1.89 2.88
C HIS A 70 2.31 3.32 2.36
N GLY A 71 3.27 4.18 2.71
CA GLY A 71 3.17 5.64 2.56
C GLY A 71 3.79 6.23 1.29
N HIS A 72 4.16 5.46 0.26
CA HIS A 72 4.61 6.03 -1.01
C HIS A 72 3.48 6.72 -1.77
N GLU A 73 3.82 7.72 -2.59
CA GLU A 73 2.85 8.54 -3.33
C GLU A 73 2.02 7.72 -4.33
N ASP A 74 2.60 6.69 -4.90
CA ASP A 74 1.90 5.78 -5.82
C ASP A 74 0.94 4.80 -5.12
N HIS A 75 0.87 4.84 -3.77
CA HIS A 75 -0.09 4.11 -2.94
C HIS A 75 -1.05 5.01 -2.15
N VAL A 76 -0.66 6.22 -1.77
CA VAL A 76 -1.52 7.12 -0.98
C VAL A 76 -1.74 8.50 -1.59
N GLY A 77 -0.96 8.90 -2.61
CA GLY A 77 -1.01 10.25 -3.17
C GLY A 77 -2.32 10.61 -3.87
N GLY A 78 -3.08 9.62 -4.31
CA GLY A 78 -4.41 9.80 -4.92
C GLY A 78 -5.51 10.14 -3.90
N LEU A 79 -5.32 9.82 -2.61
CA LEU A 79 -6.33 10.03 -1.56
C LEU A 79 -6.84 11.46 -1.51
N GLN A 80 -5.96 12.46 -1.57
CA GLN A 80 -6.35 13.87 -1.54
C GLN A 80 -7.27 14.28 -2.71
N TYR A 81 -7.23 13.56 -3.83
CA TYR A 81 -8.08 13.81 -4.99
C TYR A 81 -9.42 13.10 -4.85
N LEU A 82 -9.42 11.84 -4.41
CA LEU A 82 -10.64 11.06 -4.22
C LEU A 82 -11.50 11.61 -3.06
N LEU A 83 -10.88 12.05 -1.96
CA LEU A 83 -11.56 12.64 -0.79
C LEU A 83 -12.22 14.00 -1.07
N ARG A 84 -11.99 14.65 -2.23
CA ARG A 84 -12.79 15.81 -2.64
C ARG A 84 -14.23 15.44 -2.90
N ASP A 85 -14.43 14.25 -3.43
CA ASP A 85 -15.75 13.78 -3.89
C ASP A 85 -16.38 12.79 -2.90
N LEU A 86 -15.60 11.97 -2.22
CA LEU A 86 -16.04 10.92 -1.31
C LEU A 86 -15.59 11.21 0.13
N SER A 87 -16.25 10.51 1.08
CA SER A 87 -15.88 10.56 2.51
C SER A 87 -15.88 9.16 3.07
N PHE A 88 -14.71 8.68 3.51
CA PHE A 88 -14.52 7.33 4.09
C PHE A 88 -13.28 7.33 5.00
N PRO A 89 -13.19 6.42 5.98
CA PRO A 89 -12.01 6.26 6.80
C PRO A 89 -10.85 5.63 6.03
N VAL A 90 -9.61 6.00 6.40
CA VAL A 90 -8.37 5.41 5.87
C VAL A 90 -7.65 4.69 7.00
N TYR A 91 -7.36 3.41 6.76
CA TYR A 91 -6.61 2.55 7.68
C TYR A 91 -5.17 2.38 7.18
N GLY A 92 -4.21 2.42 8.08
CA GLY A 92 -2.79 2.22 7.74
C GLY A 92 -1.90 2.29 8.98
N SER A 93 -0.59 2.11 8.81
CA SER A 93 0.35 2.34 9.89
C SER A 93 0.40 3.83 10.26
N ASP A 94 0.93 4.14 11.43
CA ASP A 94 1.14 5.51 11.89
C ASP A 94 2.05 6.32 10.94
N VAL A 95 3.08 5.68 10.38
CA VAL A 95 3.97 6.28 9.37
C VAL A 95 3.21 6.56 8.07
N THR A 96 2.50 5.57 7.55
CA THR A 96 1.70 5.69 6.32
C THR A 96 0.67 6.81 6.42
N LEU A 97 -0.09 6.81 7.53
CA LEU A 97 -1.12 7.84 7.76
C LEU A 97 -0.51 9.20 8.03
N GLY A 98 0.66 9.28 8.67
CA GLY A 98 1.39 10.54 8.86
C GLY A 98 1.80 11.17 7.54
N LEU A 99 2.29 10.38 6.58
CA LEU A 99 2.63 10.85 5.23
C LEU A 99 1.38 11.30 4.45
N ALA A 100 0.33 10.48 4.42
CA ALA A 100 -0.93 10.80 3.75
C ALA A 100 -1.61 12.03 4.36
N LYS A 101 -1.56 12.19 5.70
CA LYS A 101 -2.17 13.29 6.43
C LYS A 101 -1.73 14.65 5.92
N ASN A 102 -0.42 14.83 5.68
CA ASN A 102 0.12 16.11 5.23
C ASN A 102 -0.56 16.57 3.92
N ARG A 103 -0.71 15.67 2.96
CA ARG A 103 -1.36 15.95 1.67
C ARG A 103 -2.86 16.24 1.82
N ILE A 104 -3.54 15.45 2.65
CA ILE A 104 -4.98 15.62 2.92
C ILE A 104 -5.22 16.94 3.65
N GLU A 105 -4.35 17.35 4.58
CA GLU A 105 -4.42 18.60 5.32
C GLU A 105 -4.16 19.82 4.42
N GLU A 106 -3.11 19.78 3.58
CA GLU A 106 -2.81 20.81 2.58
C GLU A 106 -4.00 21.03 1.62
N ALA A 107 -4.71 19.96 1.28
CA ALA A 107 -5.94 20.04 0.48
C ALA A 107 -7.19 20.49 1.26
N GLY A 108 -7.10 20.68 2.58
CA GLY A 108 -8.23 21.08 3.44
C GLY A 108 -9.28 19.99 3.66
N LEU A 109 -8.90 18.72 3.55
CA LEU A 109 -9.82 17.58 3.49
C LEU A 109 -9.82 16.70 4.76
N LEU A 110 -9.14 17.08 5.84
CA LEU A 110 -9.14 16.29 7.09
C LEU A 110 -10.54 16.03 7.67
N GLY A 111 -11.49 16.92 7.41
CA GLY A 111 -12.89 16.73 7.81
C GLY A 111 -13.67 15.71 6.96
N LYS A 112 -13.09 15.20 5.88
CA LYS A 112 -13.69 14.20 4.98
C LYS A 112 -13.32 12.76 5.30
N THR A 113 -12.35 12.55 6.19
CA THR A 113 -11.81 11.23 6.50
C THR A 113 -11.46 11.12 7.98
N GLU A 114 -11.49 9.90 8.48
CA GLU A 114 -10.90 9.51 9.75
C GLU A 114 -9.64 8.67 9.43
N LEU A 115 -8.51 9.04 10.01
CA LEU A 115 -7.25 8.31 9.86
C LEU A 115 -7.11 7.33 11.03
N ILE A 116 -7.22 6.04 10.76
CA ILE A 116 -7.29 4.97 11.77
C ILE A 116 -6.01 4.16 11.73
N VAL A 117 -5.19 4.32 12.79
CA VAL A 117 -3.94 3.57 12.93
C VAL A 117 -4.20 2.09 13.21
N VAL A 118 -3.51 1.22 12.48
CA VAL A 118 -3.48 -0.22 12.69
C VAL A 118 -2.06 -0.70 12.96
N ARG A 119 -1.93 -1.88 13.57
CA ARG A 119 -0.65 -2.42 14.02
C ARG A 119 -0.32 -3.75 13.33
N ASP A 120 0.94 -4.15 13.45
CA ASP A 120 1.45 -5.42 12.97
C ASP A 120 0.60 -6.59 13.48
N GLY A 121 0.11 -7.43 12.57
CA GLY A 121 -0.71 -8.60 12.87
C GLY A 121 -2.14 -8.28 13.32
N GLU A 122 -2.56 -7.00 13.29
CA GLU A 122 -3.94 -6.66 13.64
C GLU A 122 -4.90 -7.22 12.59
N ARG A 123 -5.99 -7.84 13.07
CA ARG A 123 -7.10 -8.32 12.25
C ARG A 123 -8.39 -7.71 12.76
N ARG A 124 -9.19 -7.13 11.87
CA ARG A 124 -10.41 -6.44 12.26
C ARG A 124 -11.45 -6.42 11.16
N MET A 125 -12.70 -6.30 11.56
CA MET A 125 -13.80 -6.06 10.64
C MET A 125 -13.83 -4.60 10.20
N ILE A 126 -13.90 -4.38 8.88
CA ILE A 126 -14.08 -3.08 8.23
C ILE A 126 -15.32 -3.20 7.33
N GLY A 127 -16.48 -2.73 7.83
CA GLY A 127 -17.75 -3.09 7.20
C GLY A 127 -17.91 -4.60 7.17
N PRO A 128 -18.22 -5.22 6.01
CA PRO A 128 -18.32 -6.68 5.88
C PRO A 128 -16.97 -7.38 5.67
N PHE A 129 -15.86 -6.63 5.57
CA PHE A 129 -14.54 -7.18 5.25
C PHE A 129 -13.77 -7.54 6.52
N ASP A 130 -13.27 -8.76 6.60
CA ASP A 130 -12.38 -9.24 7.64
C ASP A 130 -10.93 -9.05 7.15
N VAL A 131 -10.27 -8.02 7.65
CA VAL A 131 -8.99 -7.52 7.12
C VAL A 131 -7.88 -7.76 8.14
N GLU A 132 -6.77 -8.33 7.70
CA GLU A 132 -5.56 -8.53 8.49
C GLU A 132 -4.37 -7.81 7.89
N PHE A 133 -3.59 -7.13 8.75
CA PHE A 133 -2.44 -6.31 8.41
C PHE A 133 -1.15 -7.08 8.73
N ILE A 134 -0.53 -7.66 7.71
CA ILE A 134 0.65 -8.51 7.86
C ILE A 134 1.91 -7.66 7.61
N PRO A 135 2.86 -7.57 8.57
CA PRO A 135 4.06 -6.78 8.36
C PRO A 135 4.91 -7.29 7.21
N VAL A 136 5.37 -6.38 6.36
CA VAL A 136 6.35 -6.66 5.31
C VAL A 136 7.51 -5.66 5.38
N THR A 137 8.69 -6.08 4.91
CA THR A 137 9.85 -5.21 4.77
C THR A 137 9.74 -4.44 3.46
N HIS A 138 9.89 -3.14 3.51
CA HIS A 138 9.95 -2.27 2.34
C HIS A 138 10.86 -1.05 2.65
N SER A 139 11.12 -0.20 1.66
CA SER A 139 11.93 1.02 1.85
C SER A 139 11.25 2.05 2.77
N VAL A 140 9.91 2.10 2.77
CA VAL A 140 9.14 2.85 3.76
C VAL A 140 8.86 1.98 4.97
N PRO A 141 9.18 2.43 6.19
CA PRO A 141 8.90 1.69 7.41
C PRO A 141 7.40 1.41 7.60
N HIS A 142 7.10 0.32 8.30
CA HIS A 142 5.74 -0.08 8.69
C HIS A 142 4.79 -0.38 7.52
N ALA A 143 5.33 -0.91 6.40
CA ALA A 143 4.53 -1.40 5.29
C ALA A 143 3.79 -2.70 5.65
N PHE A 144 2.63 -2.93 5.02
CA PHE A 144 1.79 -4.10 5.22
C PHE A 144 1.49 -4.83 3.91
N ALA A 145 1.46 -6.15 3.98
CA ALA A 145 0.59 -6.93 3.11
C ALA A 145 -0.81 -6.98 3.73
N ILE A 146 -1.84 -7.02 2.90
CA ILE A 146 -3.24 -7.02 3.31
C ILE A 146 -3.86 -8.36 2.98
N ALA A 147 -4.32 -9.09 4.00
CA ALA A 147 -5.11 -10.30 3.81
C ALA A 147 -6.60 -10.00 4.07
N VAL A 148 -7.44 -10.22 3.06
CA VAL A 148 -8.88 -10.12 3.20
C VAL A 148 -9.45 -11.53 3.25
N HIS A 149 -9.97 -11.91 4.44
CA HIS A 149 -10.55 -13.22 4.68
C HIS A 149 -11.97 -13.26 4.17
N THR A 150 -12.24 -14.15 3.24
CA THR A 150 -13.56 -14.29 2.60
C THR A 150 -14.09 -15.71 2.73
N PRO A 151 -15.39 -15.95 2.56
CA PRO A 151 -15.95 -17.31 2.54
C PRO A 151 -15.38 -18.21 1.42
N GLN A 152 -14.73 -17.64 0.41
CA GLN A 152 -14.11 -18.38 -0.69
C GLN A 152 -12.59 -18.60 -0.51
N GLY A 153 -12.02 -18.21 0.62
CA GLY A 153 -10.59 -18.20 0.91
C GLY A 153 -10.02 -16.80 0.96
N VAL A 154 -8.75 -16.68 1.26
CA VAL A 154 -8.09 -15.41 1.49
C VAL A 154 -7.64 -14.76 0.19
N ILE A 155 -7.91 -13.47 0.04
CA ILE A 155 -7.27 -12.60 -0.95
C ILE A 155 -6.08 -11.96 -0.24
N LEU A 156 -4.86 -12.24 -0.72
CA LEU A 156 -3.63 -11.68 -0.18
C LEU A 156 -3.03 -10.68 -1.18
N HIS A 157 -2.98 -9.42 -0.80
CA HIS A 157 -2.27 -8.35 -1.51
C HIS A 157 -0.94 -8.10 -0.81
N SER A 158 0.18 -8.28 -1.50
CA SER A 158 1.50 -8.16 -0.86
C SER A 158 1.84 -6.72 -0.44
N GLY A 159 1.21 -5.71 -1.04
CA GLY A 159 1.81 -4.38 -1.09
C GLY A 159 3.17 -4.46 -1.77
N ASP A 160 3.97 -3.42 -1.64
CA ASP A 160 5.37 -3.46 -2.04
C ASP A 160 6.20 -4.11 -0.94
N PHE A 161 7.04 -5.07 -1.30
CA PHE A 161 7.81 -5.81 -0.31
C PHE A 161 9.15 -6.28 -0.84
N LYS A 162 10.01 -6.63 0.10
CA LYS A 162 11.22 -7.41 -0.15
C LYS A 162 11.44 -8.45 0.94
N LEU A 163 12.26 -9.44 0.66
CA LEU A 163 12.68 -10.44 1.63
C LEU A 163 14.08 -10.07 2.13
N ASP A 164 14.13 -9.22 3.14
CA ASP A 164 15.37 -8.87 3.86
C ASP A 164 15.35 -9.56 5.24
N LEU A 165 16.33 -10.42 5.48
CA LEU A 165 16.42 -11.16 6.75
C LEU A 165 17.06 -10.33 7.88
N THR A 166 17.70 -9.21 7.53
CA THR A 166 18.40 -8.30 8.46
C THR A 166 18.06 -6.84 8.13
N PRO A 167 16.76 -6.46 8.13
CA PRO A 167 16.35 -5.09 7.86
C PRO A 167 16.85 -4.15 8.97
N VAL A 168 17.04 -2.87 8.65
CA VAL A 168 17.60 -1.86 9.57
C VAL A 168 16.75 -1.69 10.82
N ASP A 169 15.43 -1.74 10.69
CA ASP A 169 14.46 -1.60 11.79
C ASP A 169 14.15 -2.92 12.52
N GLY A 170 14.69 -4.05 12.05
CA GLY A 170 14.44 -5.39 12.58
C GLY A 170 13.06 -5.97 12.20
N ARG A 171 12.23 -5.23 11.46
CA ARG A 171 10.86 -5.62 11.08
C ARG A 171 10.88 -6.41 9.78
N ARG A 172 10.77 -7.72 9.89
CA ARG A 172 10.82 -8.66 8.74
C ARG A 172 9.43 -8.87 8.14
N THR A 173 9.42 -9.25 6.87
CA THR A 173 8.22 -9.84 6.25
C THR A 173 7.80 -11.10 6.99
N ASP A 174 6.55 -11.14 7.49
CA ASP A 174 6.03 -12.25 8.28
C ASP A 174 5.59 -13.43 7.39
N LEU A 175 6.59 -14.11 6.82
CA LEU A 175 6.39 -15.32 6.01
C LEU A 175 5.74 -16.45 6.82
N ALA A 176 5.93 -16.49 8.15
CA ALA A 176 5.33 -17.51 9.00
C ALA A 176 3.81 -17.33 9.04
N ARG A 177 3.33 -16.09 9.19
CA ARG A 177 1.89 -15.80 9.14
C ARG A 177 1.30 -16.09 7.77
N ILE A 178 1.95 -15.66 6.68
CA ILE A 178 1.53 -15.95 5.31
C ILE A 178 1.43 -17.48 5.09
N GLY A 179 2.45 -18.22 5.51
CA GLY A 179 2.46 -19.69 5.43
C GLY A 179 1.34 -20.34 6.25
N ALA A 180 1.04 -19.81 7.43
CA ALA A 180 -0.07 -20.29 8.26
C ALA A 180 -1.44 -20.04 7.59
N ILE A 181 -1.67 -18.87 7.00
CA ILE A 181 -2.88 -18.58 6.22
C ILE A 181 -3.00 -19.56 5.04
N ALA A 182 -1.92 -19.74 4.28
CA ALA A 182 -1.91 -20.63 3.13
C ALA A 182 -2.27 -22.07 3.50
N SER A 183 -1.76 -22.56 4.66
CA SER A 183 -1.96 -23.93 5.11
C SER A 183 -3.32 -24.17 5.76
N ASN A 184 -3.88 -23.19 6.47
CA ASN A 184 -5.09 -23.37 7.29
C ASN A 184 -6.36 -22.90 6.59
N GLU A 185 -6.31 -21.74 5.93
CA GLU A 185 -7.48 -21.08 5.33
C GLU A 185 -7.45 -21.16 3.79
N GLY A 186 -6.25 -21.26 3.22
CA GLY A 186 -6.01 -21.25 1.78
C GLY A 186 -6.02 -19.83 1.19
N ILE A 187 -4.96 -19.50 0.43
CA ILE A 187 -4.90 -18.25 -0.34
C ILE A 187 -5.58 -18.51 -1.69
N ARG A 188 -6.74 -17.92 -1.88
CA ARG A 188 -7.54 -18.05 -3.12
C ARG A 188 -7.00 -17.19 -4.25
N LEU A 189 -6.49 -16.00 -3.91
CA LEU A 189 -5.90 -15.05 -4.85
C LEU A 189 -4.69 -14.38 -4.20
N LEU A 190 -3.55 -14.45 -4.86
CA LEU A 190 -2.35 -13.70 -4.51
C LEU A 190 -2.15 -12.58 -5.54
N LEU A 191 -2.09 -11.35 -5.05
CA LEU A 191 -1.74 -10.14 -5.80
C LEU A 191 -0.37 -9.71 -5.30
N CYS A 192 0.64 -9.87 -6.14
CA CYS A 192 2.03 -9.77 -5.73
C CYS A 192 2.73 -8.64 -6.47
N ASP A 193 3.49 -7.82 -5.73
CA ASP A 193 4.49 -6.94 -6.31
C ASP A 193 5.41 -7.73 -7.25
N SER A 194 5.64 -7.20 -8.43
CA SER A 194 6.45 -7.81 -9.47
C SER A 194 7.43 -6.81 -10.11
N THR A 195 7.68 -5.68 -9.46
CA THR A 195 8.51 -4.58 -9.98
C THR A 195 9.88 -5.07 -10.46
N ASN A 196 10.56 -5.91 -9.70
CA ASN A 196 11.87 -6.48 -10.04
C ASN A 196 11.80 -7.97 -10.41
N ALA A 197 10.67 -8.48 -10.91
CA ALA A 197 10.50 -9.90 -11.17
C ALA A 197 11.41 -10.43 -12.28
N GLU A 198 11.88 -9.58 -13.19
CA GLU A 198 12.81 -9.93 -14.29
C GLU A 198 14.28 -9.72 -13.91
N GLU A 199 14.57 -9.10 -12.77
CA GLU A 199 15.94 -8.84 -12.33
C GLU A 199 16.56 -10.10 -11.71
N HIS A 200 17.76 -10.45 -12.19
CA HIS A 200 18.51 -11.60 -11.68
C HIS A 200 19.26 -11.26 -10.40
N GLY A 201 19.28 -12.19 -9.45
CA GLY A 201 20.08 -12.09 -8.23
C GLY A 201 19.24 -11.96 -6.97
N HIS A 202 19.82 -11.35 -5.94
CA HIS A 202 19.19 -11.14 -4.65
C HIS A 202 19.26 -9.66 -4.27
N ALA A 203 18.18 -9.11 -3.73
CA ALA A 203 18.22 -7.79 -3.14
C ALA A 203 19.17 -7.78 -1.93
N PRO A 204 20.16 -6.88 -1.89
CA PRO A 204 21.04 -6.77 -0.73
C PRO A 204 20.24 -6.27 0.49
N SER A 205 20.67 -6.68 1.70
CA SER A 205 20.10 -6.13 2.92
C SER A 205 20.40 -4.63 3.04
N GLU A 206 19.42 -3.86 3.48
CA GLU A 206 19.60 -2.43 3.75
C GLU A 206 20.65 -2.14 4.81
N THR A 207 20.86 -3.06 5.76
CA THR A 207 21.94 -2.95 6.75
C THR A 207 23.31 -2.79 6.11
N SER A 208 23.54 -3.36 4.92
CA SER A 208 24.82 -3.26 4.19
C SER A 208 25.15 -1.82 3.77
N ILE A 209 24.15 -0.97 3.55
CA ILE A 209 24.30 0.44 3.11
C ILE A 209 24.94 1.30 4.20
N SER A 210 24.69 0.97 5.48
CA SER A 210 25.21 1.75 6.64
C SER A 210 26.74 1.86 6.63
N GLY A 211 27.43 0.79 6.23
CA GLY A 211 28.90 0.77 6.10
C GLY A 211 29.39 1.68 4.98
N VAL A 212 28.72 1.65 3.84
CA VAL A 212 29.05 2.45 2.66
C VAL A 212 28.85 3.94 2.97
N LEU A 213 27.69 4.31 3.54
CA LEU A 213 27.39 5.69 3.89
C LEU A 213 28.39 6.23 4.93
N ARG A 214 28.74 5.44 5.95
CA ARG A 214 29.74 5.83 6.95
C ARG A 214 31.09 6.09 6.32
N ALA A 215 31.54 5.26 5.40
CA ALA A 215 32.79 5.44 4.68
C ALA A 215 32.76 6.73 3.83
N LEU A 216 31.71 6.95 3.06
CA LEU A 216 31.52 8.16 2.25
C LEU A 216 31.49 9.44 3.10
N PHE A 217 30.78 9.44 4.23
CA PHE A 217 30.73 10.58 5.14
C PHE A 217 32.09 10.85 5.79
N HIS A 218 32.88 9.80 6.05
CA HIS A 218 34.22 9.96 6.59
C HIS A 218 35.19 10.52 5.54
N GLU A 219 35.15 10.02 4.33
CA GLU A 219 36.01 10.44 3.21
C GLU A 219 35.73 11.88 2.77
N HIS A 220 34.44 12.28 2.77
CA HIS A 220 34.00 13.59 2.27
C HIS A 220 33.48 14.53 3.38
N ARG A 221 34.03 14.43 4.59
CA ARG A 221 33.62 15.21 5.77
C ARG A 221 33.75 16.74 5.59
N ASP A 222 34.52 17.19 4.61
CA ASP A 222 34.76 18.59 4.26
C ASP A 222 33.83 19.10 3.16
N ARG A 223 32.91 18.25 2.67
CA ARG A 223 31.99 18.53 1.56
C ARG A 223 30.53 18.41 1.98
N ARG A 224 29.65 19.05 1.22
CA ARG A 224 28.23 18.79 1.30
C ARG A 224 27.93 17.51 0.52
N ILE A 225 27.30 16.55 1.16
CA ILE A 225 26.82 15.30 0.54
C ILE A 225 25.32 15.48 0.31
N ILE A 226 24.88 15.25 -0.92
CA ILE A 226 23.46 15.25 -1.31
C ILE A 226 23.12 13.82 -1.71
N THR A 227 22.10 13.26 -1.08
CA THR A 227 21.54 11.94 -1.40
C THR A 227 20.15 12.15 -2.01
N ALA A 228 19.81 11.42 -3.05
CA ALA A 228 18.51 11.40 -3.69
C ALA A 228 17.91 9.99 -3.59
#